data_720c398ca5b3d02ffde3edd67732cbc9
#
_entry.id   720c398ca5b3d02ffde3edd67732cbc9
#
_cell.length_a   1.000
_cell.length_b   1.000
_cell.length_c   1.000
_cell.angle_alpha   90.00
_cell.angle_beta   90.00
_cell.angle_gamma   90.00
#
_symmetry.space_group_name_H-M   'P 1'
#
loop_
_entity.id
_entity.type
_entity.pdbx_description
1 polymer ?
#
loop_
_entity_poly.entity_id
_entity_poly.type
_entity_poly.pdbx_seq_one_letter_code
_entity_poly.pdbx_strand_id
1 'polypeptide(L)'
;MIPCEFFFATEEMYPYLDDAKRDGLLSLLPLLRAARIRSPRKVEDRARRLAAEVALRRVLREAGESYSHLEICYTATGKTCFRARPDLSFSLSHSGGMACVALARATGVAPRVGTDIEEIATGDSFTRRCRAADRFFPPSFTEELARTAETEKPRVFNRLWCLTEAAGKATGEGSSDFRAADRLLALGETREVCEPVDSHGIRYASATVLLPPSEDSPA
;
A
#
# COMPACT_ATOMS: atom_id res chain seq x y z
N MET A 1 20.72 4.41 15.53
CA MET A 1 19.48 4.51 14.74
C MET A 1 19.89 4.93 13.35
N ILE A 2 19.64 4.12 12.33
CA ILE A 2 19.95 4.47 10.94
C ILE A 2 18.94 5.52 10.53
N PRO A 3 19.36 6.72 10.05
CA PRO A 3 18.42 7.72 9.60
C PRO A 3 17.60 7.16 8.43
N CYS A 4 16.28 7.17 8.59
CA CYS A 4 15.33 6.77 7.58
C CYS A 4 14.48 7.98 7.23
N GLU A 5 14.45 8.34 5.95
CA GLU A 5 13.48 9.30 5.43
C GLU A 5 12.28 8.53 4.89
N PHE A 6 11.09 8.93 5.34
CA PHE A 6 9.83 8.34 4.91
C PHE A 6 9.07 9.33 4.03
N PHE A 7 8.56 8.83 2.90
CA PHE A 7 7.73 9.59 1.97
C PHE A 7 6.44 8.84 1.71
N PHE A 8 5.33 9.56 1.74
CA PHE A 8 4.01 9.02 1.46
C PHE A 8 3.25 9.91 0.47
N ALA A 9 2.49 9.29 -0.45
CA ALA A 9 1.57 10.01 -1.32
C ALA A 9 0.30 9.19 -1.60
N THR A 10 -0.81 9.90 -1.78
CA THR A 10 -2.06 9.36 -2.32
C THR A 10 -2.41 10.07 -3.62
N GLU A 11 -2.93 9.31 -4.59
CA GLU A 11 -3.38 9.81 -5.88
C GLU A 11 -4.78 9.29 -6.19
N GLU A 12 -5.57 10.08 -6.92
CA GLU A 12 -6.90 9.68 -7.37
C GLU A 12 -6.85 9.01 -8.74
N MET A 13 -7.64 7.98 -8.96
CA MET A 13 -7.65 7.24 -10.23
C MET A 13 -8.54 7.85 -11.31
N TYR A 14 -9.50 8.69 -10.94
CA TYR A 14 -10.52 9.20 -11.87
C TYR A 14 -9.96 9.87 -13.13
N PRO A 15 -8.88 10.68 -13.04
CA PRO A 15 -8.27 11.26 -14.24
C PRO A 15 -7.77 10.23 -15.26
N TYR A 16 -7.50 9.00 -14.83
CA TYR A 16 -6.95 7.92 -15.65
C TYR A 16 -8.02 6.97 -16.22
N LEU A 17 -9.31 7.27 -15.98
CA LEU A 17 -10.39 6.64 -16.72
C LEU A 17 -10.43 7.11 -18.17
N ASP A 18 -9.93 8.30 -18.47
CA ASP A 18 -9.75 8.80 -19.83
C ASP A 18 -8.68 7.99 -20.57
N ASP A 19 -9.07 7.39 -21.71
CA ASP A 19 -8.22 6.49 -22.47
C ASP A 19 -7.00 7.19 -23.06
N ALA A 20 -7.16 8.40 -23.59
CA ALA A 20 -6.06 9.14 -24.22
C ALA A 20 -5.00 9.55 -23.18
N LYS A 21 -5.43 10.04 -22.02
CA LYS A 21 -4.54 10.38 -20.91
C LYS A 21 -3.80 9.16 -20.39
N ARG A 22 -4.52 8.04 -20.19
CA ARG A 22 -3.92 6.79 -19.72
C ARG A 22 -2.89 6.24 -20.69
N ASP A 23 -3.20 6.17 -21.97
CA ASP A 23 -2.30 5.65 -22.99
C ASP A 23 -1.07 6.55 -23.20
N GLY A 24 -1.24 7.87 -23.12
CA GLY A 24 -0.14 8.82 -23.14
C GLY A 24 0.85 8.59 -22.00
N LEU A 25 0.36 8.40 -20.77
CA LEU A 25 1.22 8.09 -19.60
C LEU A 25 1.87 6.71 -19.70
N LEU A 26 1.14 5.69 -20.16
CA LEU A 26 1.66 4.33 -20.32
C LEU A 26 2.81 4.26 -21.34
N SER A 27 2.81 5.13 -22.37
CA SER A 27 3.90 5.21 -23.34
C SER A 27 5.23 5.68 -22.73
N LEU A 28 5.18 6.35 -21.59
CA LEU A 28 6.36 6.85 -20.87
C LEU A 28 6.92 5.83 -19.85
N LEU A 29 6.28 4.67 -19.72
CA LEU A 29 6.69 3.63 -18.78
C LEU A 29 7.57 2.56 -19.44
N PRO A 30 8.46 1.90 -18.66
CA PRO A 30 9.11 0.68 -19.12
C PRO A 30 8.08 -0.36 -19.56
N LEU A 31 8.38 -1.10 -20.63
CA LEU A 31 7.44 -2.05 -21.26
C LEU A 31 6.78 -3.03 -20.28
N LEU A 32 7.56 -3.61 -19.38
CA LEU A 32 7.04 -4.57 -18.38
C LEU A 32 6.05 -3.91 -17.41
N ARG A 33 6.31 -2.66 -17.01
CA ARG A 33 5.40 -1.89 -16.14
C ARG A 33 4.12 -1.53 -16.88
N ALA A 34 4.23 -1.01 -18.09
CA ALA A 34 3.09 -0.70 -18.95
C ALA A 34 2.22 -1.94 -19.21
N ALA A 35 2.84 -3.09 -19.52
CA ALA A 35 2.13 -4.36 -19.72
C ALA A 35 1.36 -4.79 -18.47
N ARG A 36 1.96 -4.70 -17.28
CA ARG A 36 1.32 -5.05 -16.01
C ARG A 36 0.12 -4.14 -15.71
N ILE A 37 0.23 -2.84 -16.00
CA ILE A 37 -0.88 -1.90 -15.81
C ILE A 37 -2.01 -2.17 -16.80
N ARG A 38 -1.69 -2.55 -18.04
CA ARG A 38 -2.69 -2.91 -19.08
C ARG A 38 -3.37 -4.25 -18.84
N SER A 39 -2.77 -5.17 -18.06
CA SER A 39 -3.24 -6.56 -17.93
C SER A 39 -4.66 -6.75 -17.36
N PRO A 40 -5.20 -5.91 -16.44
CA PRO A 40 -6.58 -6.04 -15.98
C PRO A 40 -7.58 -5.80 -17.11
N ARG A 41 -8.70 -6.54 -17.07
CA ARG A 41 -9.78 -6.37 -18.05
C ARG A 41 -10.55 -5.07 -17.86
N LYS A 42 -10.80 -4.70 -16.59
CA LYS A 42 -11.59 -3.50 -16.23
C LYS A 42 -10.73 -2.24 -16.34
N VAL A 43 -11.33 -1.17 -16.87
CA VAL A 43 -10.67 0.12 -17.02
C VAL A 43 -10.32 0.73 -15.67
N GLU A 44 -11.18 0.56 -14.67
CA GLU A 44 -10.98 1.06 -13.31
C GLU A 44 -9.73 0.44 -12.66
N ASP A 45 -9.49 -0.86 -12.87
CA ASP A 45 -8.30 -1.54 -12.34
C ASP A 45 -7.02 -1.04 -13.02
N ARG A 46 -7.08 -0.75 -14.33
CA ARG A 46 -5.97 -0.13 -15.05
C ARG A 46 -5.70 1.29 -14.56
N ALA A 47 -6.76 2.07 -14.35
CA ALA A 47 -6.66 3.44 -13.82
C ALA A 47 -6.05 3.46 -12.41
N ARG A 48 -6.49 2.59 -11.50
CA ARG A 48 -5.92 2.46 -10.13
C ARG A 48 -4.43 2.13 -10.17
N ARG A 49 -4.04 1.15 -11.00
CA ARG A 49 -2.63 0.77 -11.14
C ARG A 49 -1.79 1.91 -11.70
N LEU A 50 -2.32 2.69 -12.63
CA LEU A 50 -1.62 3.86 -13.16
C LEU A 50 -1.54 4.98 -12.12
N ALA A 51 -2.60 5.22 -11.33
CA ALA A 51 -2.56 6.17 -10.22
C ALA A 51 -1.45 5.84 -9.22
N ALA A 52 -1.33 4.56 -8.84
CA ALA A 52 -0.25 4.10 -7.96
C ALA A 52 1.15 4.31 -8.57
N GLU A 53 1.28 4.13 -9.89
CA GLU A 53 2.55 4.39 -10.59
C GLU A 53 2.89 5.88 -10.65
N VAL A 54 1.90 6.75 -10.84
CA VAL A 54 2.09 8.21 -10.80
C VAL A 54 2.48 8.67 -9.40
N ALA A 55 1.82 8.14 -8.36
CA ALA A 55 2.18 8.41 -6.97
C ALA A 55 3.62 7.99 -6.67
N LEU A 56 4.05 6.78 -7.13
CA LEU A 56 5.44 6.32 -6.96
C LEU A 56 6.44 7.29 -7.60
N ARG A 57 6.19 7.74 -8.83
CA ARG A 57 7.05 8.71 -9.51
C ARG A 57 7.13 10.04 -8.76
N ARG A 58 6.02 10.47 -8.17
CA ARG A 58 5.96 11.70 -7.39
C ARG A 58 6.84 11.60 -6.14
N VAL A 59 6.66 10.58 -5.30
CA VAL A 59 7.47 10.43 -4.07
C VAL A 59 8.94 10.18 -4.35
N LEU A 60 9.29 9.46 -5.44
CA LEU A 60 10.68 9.31 -5.87
C LEU A 60 11.30 10.67 -6.21
N ARG A 61 10.58 11.52 -6.96
CA ARG A 61 11.06 12.86 -7.27
C ARG A 61 11.23 13.73 -6.01
N GLU A 62 10.30 13.64 -5.06
CA GLU A 62 10.40 14.32 -3.76
C GLU A 62 11.60 13.84 -2.95
N ALA A 63 11.95 12.56 -3.07
CA ALA A 63 13.16 11.96 -2.50
C ALA A 63 14.46 12.26 -3.28
N GLY A 64 14.39 13.04 -4.38
CA GLY A 64 15.55 13.35 -5.21
C GLY A 64 15.98 12.21 -6.15
N GLU A 65 15.11 11.19 -6.34
CA GLU A 65 15.38 10.04 -7.18
C GLU A 65 14.76 10.18 -8.58
N SER A 66 15.48 9.67 -9.60
CA SER A 66 14.95 9.61 -10.96
C SER A 66 14.39 8.22 -11.24
N TYR A 67 13.09 8.15 -11.52
CA TYR A 67 12.43 6.89 -11.87
C TYR A 67 13.09 6.15 -13.03
N SER A 68 13.60 6.88 -14.04
CA SER A 68 14.26 6.30 -15.21
C SER A 68 15.57 5.58 -14.90
N HIS A 69 16.18 5.87 -13.75
CA HIS A 69 17.43 5.25 -13.29
C HIS A 69 17.19 4.06 -12.34
N LEU A 70 15.93 3.76 -12.02
CA LEU A 70 15.56 2.70 -11.09
C LEU A 70 14.95 1.52 -11.84
N GLU A 71 15.55 0.36 -11.71
CA GLU A 71 15.02 -0.89 -12.24
C GLU A 71 14.13 -1.56 -11.19
N ILE A 72 12.83 -1.67 -11.48
CA ILE A 72 11.88 -2.39 -10.62
C ILE A 72 12.01 -3.89 -10.88
N CYS A 73 12.17 -4.63 -9.81
CA CYS A 73 12.21 -6.10 -9.79
C CYS A 73 11.22 -6.66 -8.78
N TYR A 74 11.19 -7.97 -8.65
CA TYR A 74 10.31 -8.68 -7.73
C TYR A 74 11.13 -9.65 -6.89
N THR A 75 10.83 -9.70 -5.59
CA THR A 75 11.37 -10.74 -4.71
C THR A 75 10.77 -12.11 -5.08
N ALA A 76 11.30 -13.18 -4.50
CA ALA A 76 10.76 -14.53 -4.65
C ALA A 76 9.28 -14.63 -4.21
N THR A 77 8.88 -13.81 -3.25
CA THR A 77 7.50 -13.70 -2.75
C THR A 77 6.60 -12.78 -3.59
N GLY A 78 7.16 -12.13 -4.63
CA GLY A 78 6.43 -11.23 -5.52
C GLY A 78 6.31 -9.78 -5.05
N LYS A 79 6.97 -9.41 -3.94
CA LYS A 79 7.07 -8.01 -3.51
C LYS A 79 7.90 -7.22 -4.53
N THR A 80 7.44 -6.03 -4.88
CA THR A 80 8.19 -5.10 -5.74
C THR A 80 9.37 -4.49 -4.99
N CYS A 81 10.51 -4.37 -5.64
CA CYS A 81 11.74 -3.76 -5.11
C CYS A 81 12.49 -3.04 -6.22
N PHE A 82 13.49 -2.26 -5.84
CA PHE A 82 14.44 -1.67 -6.79
C PHE A 82 15.72 -2.53 -6.83
N ARG A 83 16.12 -2.93 -8.05
CA ARG A 83 17.36 -3.69 -8.25
C ARG A 83 18.58 -2.85 -7.83
N ALA A 84 19.50 -3.47 -7.07
CA ALA A 84 20.72 -2.82 -6.61
C ALA A 84 20.53 -1.49 -5.82
N ARG A 85 19.36 -1.32 -5.18
CA ARG A 85 19.05 -0.17 -4.33
C ARG A 85 18.49 -0.65 -2.98
N PRO A 86 19.33 -1.30 -2.14
CA PRO A 86 18.90 -1.75 -0.82
C PRO A 86 18.56 -0.60 0.13
N ASP A 87 19.02 0.62 -0.17
CA ASP A 87 18.73 1.86 0.53
C ASP A 87 17.30 2.39 0.30
N LEU A 88 16.57 1.81 -0.67
CA LEU A 88 15.19 2.18 -1.00
C LEU A 88 14.24 0.99 -0.86
N SER A 89 13.13 1.21 -0.15
CA SER A 89 12.01 0.27 -0.05
C SER A 89 10.71 0.99 -0.31
N PHE A 90 9.79 0.36 -1.06
CA PHE A 90 8.50 0.95 -1.35
C PHE A 90 7.37 -0.06 -1.32
N SER A 91 6.15 0.44 -1.15
CA SER A 91 4.93 -0.35 -1.21
C SER A 91 3.83 0.44 -1.91
N LEU A 92 2.95 -0.28 -2.61
CA LEU A 92 1.83 0.28 -3.35
C LEU A 92 0.53 -0.38 -2.92
N SER A 93 -0.56 0.39 -2.86
CA SER A 93 -1.91 -0.12 -2.71
C SER A 93 -2.91 0.74 -3.47
N HIS A 94 -4.11 0.18 -3.72
CA HIS A 94 -5.21 0.91 -4.34
C HIS A 94 -6.55 0.26 -3.99
N SER A 95 -7.57 1.09 -3.76
CA SER A 95 -8.94 0.67 -3.52
C SER A 95 -9.91 1.78 -4.00
N GLY A 96 -11.10 1.41 -4.48
CA GLY A 96 -12.06 2.38 -4.97
C GLY A 96 -11.48 3.35 -6.00
N GLY A 97 -11.58 4.64 -5.73
CA GLY A 97 -11.03 5.73 -6.55
C GLY A 97 -9.62 6.20 -6.18
N MET A 98 -8.97 5.57 -5.19
CA MET A 98 -7.70 6.00 -4.64
C MET A 98 -6.59 4.97 -4.85
N ALA A 99 -5.36 5.46 -4.95
CA ALA A 99 -4.14 4.68 -4.85
C ALA A 99 -3.17 5.36 -3.88
N CYS A 100 -2.34 4.59 -3.21
CA CYS A 100 -1.32 5.12 -2.31
C CYS A 100 0.03 4.44 -2.54
N VAL A 101 1.07 5.15 -2.17
CA VAL A 101 2.45 4.68 -2.16
C VAL A 101 3.15 5.16 -0.90
N ALA A 102 3.99 4.31 -0.36
CA ALA A 102 4.95 4.66 0.67
C ALA A 102 6.36 4.32 0.21
N LEU A 103 7.30 5.23 0.42
CA LEU A 103 8.72 5.08 0.14
C LEU A 103 9.50 5.28 1.44
N ALA A 104 10.44 4.39 1.73
CA ALA A 104 11.41 4.54 2.80
C ALA A 104 12.81 4.59 2.22
N ARG A 105 13.66 5.49 2.74
CA ARG A 105 15.07 5.65 2.40
C ARG A 105 15.94 5.64 3.64
N ALA A 106 17.10 5.00 3.55
CA ALA A 106 18.10 4.98 4.62
C ALA A 106 19.52 5.16 4.05
N THR A 107 20.51 5.42 4.91
CA THR A 107 21.94 5.49 4.51
C THR A 107 22.57 4.11 4.30
N GLY A 108 21.86 3.04 4.61
CA GLY A 108 22.27 1.64 4.41
C GLY A 108 21.08 0.85 3.86
N VAL A 109 20.73 -0.26 4.49
CA VAL A 109 19.54 -1.04 4.09
C VAL A 109 18.29 -0.34 4.62
N ALA A 110 17.35 -0.02 3.73
CA ALA A 110 16.09 0.59 4.09
C ALA A 110 15.23 -0.36 4.94
N PRO A 111 14.40 0.18 5.85
CA PRO A 111 13.39 -0.61 6.51
C PRO A 111 12.41 -1.18 5.49
N ARG A 112 11.82 -2.33 5.83
CA ARG A 112 10.75 -2.92 5.01
C ARG A 112 9.48 -2.10 5.17
N VAL A 113 8.98 -1.52 4.09
CA VAL A 113 7.76 -0.72 4.11
C VAL A 113 6.59 -1.49 3.51
N GLY A 114 5.43 -1.38 4.16
CA GLY A 114 4.16 -1.82 3.64
C GLY A 114 3.12 -0.71 3.78
N THR A 115 2.30 -0.48 2.76
CA THR A 115 1.17 0.44 2.82
C THR A 115 -0.08 -0.21 2.27
N ASP A 116 -1.21 0.14 2.86
CA ASP A 116 -2.52 -0.26 2.37
C ASP A 116 -3.52 0.90 2.42
N ILE A 117 -4.49 0.85 1.51
CA ILE A 117 -5.62 1.77 1.46
C ILE A 117 -6.88 1.01 1.10
N GLU A 118 -7.98 1.28 1.82
CA GLU A 118 -9.28 0.67 1.58
C GLU A 118 -10.42 1.69 1.64
N GLU A 119 -11.31 1.63 0.66
CA GLU A 119 -12.56 2.35 0.72
C GLU A 119 -13.38 1.89 1.94
N ILE A 120 -13.86 2.83 2.76
CA ILE A 120 -14.64 2.51 3.96
C ILE A 120 -16.00 1.96 3.53
N ALA A 121 -16.11 0.65 3.57
CA ALA A 121 -17.32 -0.07 3.20
C ALA A 121 -18.43 0.14 4.26
N THR A 122 -19.67 0.28 3.79
CA THR A 122 -20.86 0.39 4.63
C THR A 122 -21.90 -0.65 4.22
N GLY A 123 -22.96 -0.83 5.05
CA GLY A 123 -24.07 -1.73 4.75
C GLY A 123 -23.63 -3.19 4.51
N ASP A 124 -24.22 -3.82 3.49
CA ASP A 124 -23.98 -5.24 3.16
C ASP A 124 -22.52 -5.53 2.81
N SER A 125 -21.82 -4.57 2.21
CA SER A 125 -20.41 -4.71 1.89
C SER A 125 -19.56 -4.81 3.17
N PHE A 126 -19.84 -3.99 4.16
CA PHE A 126 -19.20 -4.06 5.47
C PHE A 126 -19.48 -5.39 6.15
N THR A 127 -20.76 -5.83 6.19
CA THR A 127 -21.14 -7.11 6.82
C THR A 127 -20.41 -8.31 6.22
N ARG A 128 -20.22 -8.33 4.89
CA ARG A 128 -19.45 -9.39 4.22
C ARG A 128 -17.97 -9.36 4.61
N ARG A 129 -17.38 -8.16 4.71
CA ARG A 129 -15.96 -8.00 5.10
C ARG A 129 -15.74 -8.43 6.56
N CYS A 130 -16.66 -8.11 7.48
CA CYS A 130 -16.56 -8.53 8.89
C CYS A 130 -16.49 -10.04 9.05
N ARG A 131 -17.27 -10.82 8.27
CA ARG A 131 -17.20 -12.29 8.30
C ARG A 131 -15.83 -12.83 7.86
N ALA A 132 -15.12 -12.12 7.01
CA ALA A 132 -13.76 -12.49 6.63
C ALA A 132 -12.75 -12.18 7.75
N ALA A 133 -12.98 -11.09 8.48
CA ALA A 133 -12.09 -10.62 9.54
C ALA A 133 -11.84 -11.64 10.65
N ASP A 134 -12.86 -12.42 11.02
CA ASP A 134 -12.74 -13.48 12.05
C ASP A 134 -11.64 -14.51 11.73
N ARG A 135 -11.25 -14.62 10.47
CA ARG A 135 -10.19 -15.53 10.02
C ARG A 135 -8.80 -14.88 9.98
N PHE A 136 -8.76 -13.56 9.85
CA PHE A 136 -7.54 -12.82 9.53
C PHE A 136 -7.08 -11.90 10.65
N PHE A 137 -7.99 -11.39 11.47
CA PHE A 137 -7.62 -10.48 12.55
C PHE A 137 -6.98 -11.22 13.72
N PRO A 138 -5.93 -10.64 14.31
CA PRO A 138 -5.43 -11.10 15.58
C PRO A 138 -6.46 -10.85 16.70
N PRO A 139 -6.36 -11.56 17.84
CA PRO A 139 -7.30 -11.41 18.95
C PRO A 139 -7.49 -9.97 19.43
N SER A 140 -6.41 -9.18 19.51
CA SER A 140 -6.45 -7.77 19.93
C SER A 140 -7.35 -6.92 19.03
N PHE A 141 -7.32 -7.14 17.71
CA PHE A 141 -8.13 -6.40 16.75
C PHE A 141 -9.60 -6.82 16.82
N THR A 142 -9.86 -8.11 17.02
CA THR A 142 -11.22 -8.62 17.24
C THR A 142 -11.84 -8.03 18.50
N GLU A 143 -11.06 -7.95 19.59
CA GLU A 143 -11.50 -7.33 20.84
C GLU A 143 -11.76 -5.84 20.71
N GLU A 144 -10.88 -5.10 20.00
CA GLU A 144 -11.08 -3.69 19.72
C GLU A 144 -12.39 -3.46 18.96
N LEU A 145 -12.60 -4.24 17.89
CA LEU A 145 -13.81 -4.14 17.07
C LEU A 145 -15.07 -4.49 17.87
N ALA A 146 -15.01 -5.48 18.77
CA ALA A 146 -16.12 -5.85 19.62
C ALA A 146 -16.53 -4.74 20.61
N ARG A 147 -15.55 -3.95 21.09
CA ARG A 147 -15.78 -2.81 22.01
C ARG A 147 -16.19 -1.52 21.28
N THR A 148 -16.10 -1.49 19.95
CA THR A 148 -16.39 -0.30 19.14
C THR A 148 -17.90 -0.13 18.98
N ALA A 149 -18.39 1.12 19.08
CA ALA A 149 -19.79 1.47 18.81
C ALA A 149 -20.16 1.12 17.36
N GLU A 150 -21.40 0.64 17.13
CA GLU A 150 -21.85 0.15 15.82
C GLU A 150 -21.64 1.19 14.69
N THR A 151 -21.85 2.47 14.98
CA THR A 151 -21.65 3.56 14.02
C THR A 151 -20.19 3.74 13.58
N GLU A 152 -19.23 3.39 14.45
CA GLU A 152 -17.79 3.52 14.19
C GLU A 152 -17.14 2.23 13.65
N LYS A 153 -17.85 1.11 13.78
CA LYS A 153 -17.29 -0.20 13.35
C LYS A 153 -16.75 -0.22 11.92
N PRO A 154 -17.45 0.35 10.91
CA PRO A 154 -16.91 0.36 9.55
C PRO A 154 -15.57 1.07 9.44
N ARG A 155 -15.39 2.17 10.14
CA ARG A 155 -14.17 2.96 10.17
C ARG A 155 -13.04 2.20 10.87
N VAL A 156 -13.30 1.71 12.09
CA VAL A 156 -12.32 0.95 12.87
C VAL A 156 -11.91 -0.32 12.14
N PHE A 157 -12.88 -1.06 11.58
CA PHE A 157 -12.61 -2.26 10.80
C PHE A 157 -11.65 -1.99 9.65
N ASN A 158 -11.91 -0.99 8.80
CA ASN A 158 -11.06 -0.70 7.65
C ASN A 158 -9.66 -0.24 8.08
N ARG A 159 -9.54 0.51 9.19
CA ARG A 159 -8.25 0.86 9.79
C ARG A 159 -7.45 -0.38 10.19
N LEU A 160 -8.08 -1.31 10.92
CA LEU A 160 -7.44 -2.56 11.36
C LEU A 160 -7.08 -3.46 10.17
N TRP A 161 -7.94 -3.49 9.15
CA TRP A 161 -7.67 -4.20 7.90
C TRP A 161 -6.45 -3.64 7.19
N CYS A 162 -6.37 -2.32 6.99
CA CYS A 162 -5.21 -1.66 6.38
C CYS A 162 -3.92 -1.91 7.16
N LEU A 163 -3.96 -1.88 8.50
CA LEU A 163 -2.79 -2.23 9.32
C LEU A 163 -2.31 -3.66 9.08
N THR A 164 -3.25 -4.60 9.01
CA THR A 164 -2.96 -6.02 8.76
C THR A 164 -2.32 -6.23 7.38
N GLU A 165 -2.94 -5.66 6.34
CA GLU A 165 -2.44 -5.73 4.97
C GLU A 165 -1.08 -5.02 4.82
N ALA A 166 -0.92 -3.85 5.43
CA ALA A 166 0.34 -3.11 5.40
C ALA A 166 1.47 -3.91 6.06
N ALA A 167 1.22 -4.55 7.21
CA ALA A 167 2.19 -5.43 7.87
C ALA A 167 2.59 -6.61 6.96
N GLY A 168 1.61 -7.28 6.35
CA GLY A 168 1.86 -8.38 5.40
C GLY A 168 2.64 -7.94 4.15
N LYS A 169 2.36 -6.74 3.63
CA LYS A 169 3.10 -6.15 2.50
C LYS A 169 4.54 -5.77 2.90
N ALA A 170 4.75 -5.34 4.15
CA ALA A 170 6.09 -5.02 4.65
C ALA A 170 6.99 -6.26 4.69
N THR A 171 6.47 -7.42 5.12
CA THR A 171 7.23 -8.69 5.09
C THR A 171 7.44 -9.23 3.68
N GLY A 172 6.53 -8.93 2.76
CA GLY A 172 6.51 -9.51 1.41
C GLY A 172 5.85 -10.89 1.35
N GLU A 173 5.35 -11.43 2.46
CA GLU A 173 4.68 -12.74 2.53
C GLU A 173 3.19 -12.65 2.15
N GLY A 174 2.72 -11.42 1.88
CA GLY A 174 1.32 -11.18 1.52
C GLY A 174 0.36 -11.49 2.67
N SER A 175 -0.83 -11.96 2.31
CA SER A 175 -1.91 -12.27 3.26
C SER A 175 -1.77 -13.62 3.97
N SER A 176 -0.63 -14.31 3.85
CA SER A 176 -0.49 -15.69 4.35
C SER A 176 -0.44 -15.78 5.87
N ASP A 177 -0.08 -14.72 6.59
CA ASP A 177 -0.02 -14.72 8.05
C ASP A 177 -0.60 -13.44 8.69
N PHE A 178 -1.87 -13.17 8.44
CA PHE A 178 -2.57 -12.05 9.06
C PHE A 178 -2.61 -12.11 10.59
N ARG A 179 -2.61 -13.31 11.18
CA ARG A 179 -2.60 -13.47 12.63
C ARG A 179 -1.26 -13.09 13.27
N ALA A 180 -0.21 -12.97 12.48
CA ALA A 180 1.07 -12.43 12.92
C ALA A 180 1.10 -10.91 12.98
N ALA A 181 0.04 -10.21 12.54
CA ALA A 181 0.00 -8.75 12.49
C ALA A 181 0.34 -8.13 13.85
N ASP A 182 -0.15 -8.64 14.96
CA ASP A 182 0.20 -8.14 16.31
C ASP A 182 1.71 -8.17 16.57
N ARG A 183 2.37 -9.29 16.24
CA ARG A 183 3.82 -9.43 16.43
C ARG A 183 4.59 -8.51 15.49
N LEU A 184 4.15 -8.41 14.23
CA LEU A 184 4.77 -7.55 13.24
C LEU A 184 4.60 -6.07 13.59
N LEU A 185 3.43 -5.68 14.08
CA LEU A 185 3.17 -4.30 14.54
C LEU A 185 3.93 -3.97 15.83
N ALA A 186 4.15 -4.95 16.70
CA ALA A 186 5.00 -4.78 17.90
C ALA A 186 6.49 -4.61 17.55
N LEU A 187 6.98 -5.20 16.46
CA LEU A 187 8.35 -5.08 15.98
C LEU A 187 8.59 -3.84 15.11
N GLY A 188 7.52 -3.28 14.55
CA GLY A 188 7.56 -2.20 13.60
C GLY A 188 7.09 -0.89 14.17
N GLU A 189 7.11 0.11 13.30
CA GLU A 189 6.57 1.42 13.56
C GLU A 189 5.44 1.71 12.59
N THR A 190 4.25 2.00 13.11
CA THR A 190 3.16 2.55 12.30
C THR A 190 3.43 4.04 12.11
N ARG A 191 3.76 4.44 10.88
CA ARG A 191 4.07 5.85 10.58
C ARG A 191 2.83 6.66 10.32
N GLU A 192 1.85 6.06 9.69
CA GLU A 192 0.66 6.79 9.31
C GLU A 192 -0.57 5.88 9.29
N VAL A 193 -1.62 6.35 9.95
CA VAL A 193 -2.99 5.90 9.76
C VAL A 193 -3.80 7.15 9.45
N CYS A 194 -4.30 7.27 8.23
CA CYS A 194 -5.07 8.43 7.81
C CYS A 194 -6.38 8.02 7.15
N GLU A 195 -7.28 8.97 7.02
CA GLU A 195 -8.58 8.79 6.37
C GLU A 195 -8.71 9.79 5.22
N PRO A 196 -8.05 9.53 4.09
CA PRO A 196 -8.17 10.41 2.93
C PRO A 196 -9.60 10.39 2.38
N VAL A 197 -9.99 11.50 1.76
CA VAL A 197 -11.26 11.67 1.05
C VAL A 197 -10.93 12.01 -0.40
N ASP A 198 -11.55 11.32 -1.35
CA ASP A 198 -11.32 11.61 -2.76
C ASP A 198 -12.16 12.81 -3.27
N SER A 199 -11.98 13.17 -4.53
CA SER A 199 -12.71 14.28 -5.17
C SER A 199 -14.23 14.06 -5.26
N HIS A 200 -14.70 12.83 -5.03
CA HIS A 200 -16.12 12.46 -4.99
C HIS A 200 -16.68 12.39 -3.57
N GLY A 201 -15.87 12.71 -2.56
CA GLY A 201 -16.28 12.69 -1.16
C GLY A 201 -16.31 11.28 -0.55
N ILE A 202 -15.74 10.28 -1.23
CA ILE A 202 -15.62 8.92 -0.71
C ILE A 202 -14.47 8.87 0.30
N ARG A 203 -14.73 8.26 1.45
CA ARG A 203 -13.76 8.13 2.55
C ARG A 203 -13.01 6.80 2.47
N TYR A 204 -11.73 6.86 2.81
CA TYR A 204 -10.84 5.70 2.85
C TYR A 204 -10.17 5.60 4.21
N ALA A 205 -9.75 4.40 4.57
CA ALA A 205 -8.75 4.17 5.60
C ALA A 205 -7.43 3.83 4.91
N SER A 206 -6.32 4.33 5.45
CA SER A 206 -4.98 4.01 4.96
C SER A 206 -4.04 3.78 6.14
N ALA A 207 -3.12 2.84 5.99
CA ALA A 207 -2.09 2.57 6.99
C ALA A 207 -0.74 2.29 6.32
N THR A 208 0.33 2.74 6.96
CA THR A 208 1.70 2.44 6.56
C THR A 208 2.50 1.93 7.74
N VAL A 209 3.21 0.83 7.53
CA VAL A 209 4.02 0.13 8.53
C VAL A 209 5.45 0.05 8.05
N LEU A 210 6.40 0.38 8.94
CA LEU A 210 7.83 0.18 8.76
C LEU A 210 8.30 -0.93 9.69
N LEU A 211 8.91 -1.96 9.14
CA LEU A 211 9.58 -3.02 9.89
C LEU A 211 11.10 -2.86 9.74
N PRO A 212 11.89 -3.29 10.72
CA PRO A 212 13.35 -3.33 10.57
C PRO A 212 13.76 -4.03 9.26
N PRO A 213 14.94 -3.74 8.72
CA PRO A 213 15.50 -4.52 7.61
C PRO A 213 15.49 -6.01 7.93
N SER A 214 15.32 -6.87 6.94
CA SER A 214 15.47 -8.32 7.11
C SER A 214 16.95 -8.66 7.24
N GLU A 215 17.29 -9.62 8.10
CA GLU A 215 18.65 -10.16 8.18
C GLU A 215 19.09 -10.83 6.85
N ASP A 216 18.12 -11.28 6.05
CA ASP A 216 18.31 -11.89 4.73
C ASP A 216 18.31 -10.86 3.58
N SER A 217 18.24 -9.56 3.86
CA SER A 217 18.27 -8.54 2.80
C SER A 217 19.67 -8.52 2.17
N PRO A 218 19.81 -8.72 0.86
CA PRO A 218 21.11 -8.67 0.22
C PRO A 218 21.72 -7.27 0.41
N ALA A 219 22.97 -7.27 0.89
CA ALA A 219 23.78 -6.07 1.03
C ALA A 219 24.11 -5.44 -0.34
#